data_3f12b595910476a62682a5dda5edae6f
#
_entry.id   3f12b595910476a62682a5dda5edae6f
#
_cell.length_a   1.000
_cell.length_b   1.000
_cell.length_c   1.000
_cell.angle_alpha   90.00
_cell.angle_beta   90.00
_cell.angle_gamma   90.00
#
_symmetry.space_group_name_H-M   'P 1'
#
loop_
_entity.id
_entity.type
_entity.pdbx_description
1 polymer ?
#
loop_
_entity_poly.entity_id
_entity_poly.type
_entity_poly.pdbx_seq_one_letter_code
_entity_poly.pdbx_strand_id
1 'polypeptide(L)'
;MMDFNSSSSISCQVSALIDAGLQKRQAEQRPRSYLGASRLGVSCERALQYEFAKAPVDPGREHPGRLLRIFERGHLSEESMIQWMRQAGFDLRTTKPNGEQFGFAALDGRLAGHIDGVIVGGPDGFKYPALWENKCLGSKSWRDLEKNKLAISKPIYHAQVVLYQAYLELHENPAIFTAVNADSMEIYTELVPFDAALAQRMSDRALKVISATDAGELLARAYQDPTHFECRMCSWQDRCWRQINDGR
;
A
#
# COMPACT_ATOMS: atom_id res chain seq x y z
N MET A 1 -4.02 -37.44 28.94
CA MET A 1 -4.97 -36.33 28.68
C MET A 1 -4.32 -35.40 27.68
N MET A 2 -4.89 -35.22 26.48
CA MET A 2 -4.33 -34.29 25.50
C MET A 2 -4.58 -32.87 26.01
N ASP A 3 -3.52 -32.09 26.18
CA ASP A 3 -3.60 -30.67 26.49
C ASP A 3 -3.85 -29.87 25.22
N PHE A 4 -5.11 -29.52 24.98
CA PHE A 4 -5.51 -28.71 23.82
C PHE A 4 -5.15 -27.22 23.92
N ASN A 5 -4.63 -26.78 25.07
CA ASN A 5 -4.20 -25.40 25.33
C ASN A 5 -2.68 -25.20 25.20
N SER A 6 -1.91 -26.27 24.93
CA SER A 6 -0.45 -26.14 24.78
C SER A 6 -0.10 -25.46 23.42
N SER A 7 1.05 -24.79 23.37
CA SER A 7 1.66 -24.26 22.13
C SER A 7 1.94 -25.35 21.10
N SER A 8 1.84 -26.62 21.49
CA SER A 8 1.99 -27.81 20.64
C SER A 8 0.66 -28.32 20.05
N SER A 9 -0.46 -27.57 20.18
CA SER A 9 -1.73 -27.99 19.58
C SER A 9 -1.61 -28.13 18.05
N ILE A 10 -2.38 -29.05 17.46
CA ILE A 10 -2.42 -29.25 16.00
C ILE A 10 -2.71 -27.93 15.28
N SER A 11 -3.60 -27.08 15.81
CA SER A 11 -3.91 -25.77 15.25
C SER A 11 -2.67 -24.86 15.19
N CYS A 12 -1.86 -24.81 16.26
CA CYS A 12 -0.61 -24.03 16.26
C CYS A 12 0.40 -24.59 15.27
N GLN A 13 0.53 -25.92 15.16
CA GLN A 13 1.46 -26.56 14.24
C GLN A 13 1.07 -26.28 12.78
N VAL A 14 -0.20 -26.45 12.41
CA VAL A 14 -0.70 -26.16 11.06
C VAL A 14 -0.52 -24.68 10.72
N SER A 15 -0.87 -23.78 11.63
CA SER A 15 -0.68 -22.33 11.43
C SER A 15 0.79 -21.97 11.22
N ALA A 16 1.70 -22.53 11.98
CA ALA A 16 3.14 -22.31 11.85
C ALA A 16 3.68 -22.81 10.50
N LEU A 17 3.22 -23.97 10.02
CA LEU A 17 3.60 -24.51 8.70
C LEU A 17 3.09 -23.63 7.57
N ILE A 18 1.85 -23.14 7.65
CA ILE A 18 1.28 -22.20 6.67
C ILE A 18 2.08 -20.90 6.65
N ASP A 19 2.38 -20.35 7.83
CA ASP A 19 3.13 -19.09 7.95
C ASP A 19 4.55 -19.23 7.38
N ALA A 20 5.24 -20.34 7.69
CA ALA A 20 6.57 -20.63 7.13
C ALA A 20 6.54 -20.77 5.59
N GLY A 21 5.53 -21.43 5.04
CA GLY A 21 5.34 -21.55 3.59
C GLY A 21 5.14 -20.20 2.91
N LEU A 22 4.32 -19.31 3.49
CA LEU A 22 4.07 -17.97 2.99
C LEU A 22 5.34 -17.09 3.07
N GLN A 23 6.06 -17.15 4.18
CA GLN A 23 7.31 -16.42 4.36
C GLN A 23 8.40 -16.87 3.39
N LYS A 24 8.51 -18.18 3.14
CA LYS A 24 9.41 -18.73 2.11
C LYS A 24 9.07 -18.17 0.74
N ARG A 25 7.80 -18.23 0.31
CA ARG A 25 7.33 -17.67 -0.95
C ARG A 25 7.64 -16.17 -1.07
N GLN A 26 7.46 -15.42 0.03
CA GLN A 26 7.80 -14.00 0.07
C GLN A 26 9.30 -13.74 -0.10
N ALA A 27 10.14 -14.54 0.53
CA ALA A 27 11.61 -14.43 0.45
C ALA A 27 12.16 -14.75 -0.96
N GLU A 28 11.47 -15.58 -1.72
CA GLU A 28 11.81 -15.92 -3.11
C GLU A 28 11.45 -14.82 -4.11
N GLN A 29 10.62 -13.84 -3.72
CA GLN A 29 10.25 -12.72 -4.58
C GLN A 29 11.42 -11.75 -4.74
N ARG A 30 11.64 -11.32 -5.99
CA ARG A 30 12.66 -10.29 -6.26
C ARG A 30 12.26 -8.96 -5.61
N PRO A 31 13.16 -8.33 -4.85
CA PRO A 31 12.90 -6.98 -4.32
C PRO A 31 12.62 -5.99 -5.46
N ARG A 32 11.69 -5.09 -5.24
CA ARG A 32 11.40 -4.00 -6.19
C ARG A 32 12.68 -3.18 -6.45
N SER A 33 12.86 -2.76 -7.70
CA SER A 33 13.99 -1.90 -8.09
C SER A 33 13.64 -0.41 -8.07
N TYR A 34 12.43 -0.06 -7.64
CA TYR A 34 11.89 1.29 -7.66
C TYR A 34 11.18 1.63 -6.35
N LEU A 35 11.06 2.92 -6.07
CA LEU A 35 10.22 3.43 -4.99
C LEU A 35 8.75 3.29 -5.41
N GLY A 36 7.97 2.53 -4.66
CA GLY A 36 6.55 2.33 -4.96
C GLY A 36 5.73 3.58 -4.67
N ALA A 37 5.00 4.09 -5.66
CA ALA A 37 4.19 5.29 -5.53
C ALA A 37 3.12 5.17 -4.42
N SER A 38 2.55 3.99 -4.21
CA SER A 38 1.60 3.69 -3.12
C SER A 38 2.20 3.85 -1.71
N ARG A 39 3.52 3.97 -1.61
CA ARG A 39 4.22 4.12 -0.33
C ARG A 39 4.50 5.58 0.04
N LEU A 40 4.41 6.51 -0.90
CA LEU A 40 4.83 7.91 -0.69
C LEU A 40 4.04 8.66 0.38
N GLY A 41 2.82 8.21 0.70
CA GLY A 41 2.02 8.79 1.77
C GLY A 41 2.43 8.37 3.20
N VAL A 42 3.38 7.43 3.41
CA VAL A 42 3.81 7.04 4.75
C VAL A 42 4.53 8.19 5.46
N SER A 43 4.40 8.28 6.78
CA SER A 43 4.90 9.43 7.56
C SER A 43 6.43 9.54 7.52
N CYS A 44 7.17 8.42 7.57
CA CYS A 44 8.61 8.39 7.74
C CYS A 44 9.38 8.29 6.41
N GLU A 45 10.08 9.36 6.01
CA GLU A 45 10.93 9.39 4.81
C GLU A 45 12.13 8.46 4.92
N ARG A 46 12.69 8.30 6.12
CA ARG A 46 13.79 7.35 6.37
C ARG A 46 13.35 5.90 6.12
N ALA A 47 12.12 5.54 6.47
CA ALA A 47 11.59 4.22 6.18
C ALA A 47 11.43 3.99 4.67
N LEU A 48 10.96 5.01 3.93
CA LEU A 48 10.92 4.99 2.46
C LEU A 48 12.33 4.85 1.86
N GLN A 49 13.30 5.55 2.43
CA GLN A 49 14.69 5.46 2.00
C GLN A 49 15.27 4.07 2.20
N TYR A 50 15.04 3.43 3.35
CA TYR A 50 15.47 2.05 3.58
C TYR A 50 14.79 1.07 2.61
N GLU A 51 13.50 1.26 2.34
CA GLU A 51 12.76 0.44 1.37
C GLU A 51 13.36 0.58 -0.04
N PHE A 52 13.59 1.81 -0.50
CA PHE A 52 14.16 2.10 -1.82
C PHE A 52 15.61 1.60 -1.95
N ALA A 53 16.45 1.80 -0.91
CA ALA A 53 17.81 1.32 -0.85
C ALA A 53 17.93 -0.22 -0.69
N LYS A 54 16.78 -0.93 -0.57
CA LYS A 54 16.75 -2.38 -0.29
C LYS A 54 17.55 -2.75 0.96
N ALA A 55 17.51 -1.88 1.99
CA ALA A 55 18.18 -2.15 3.24
C ALA A 55 17.66 -3.47 3.84
N PRO A 56 18.53 -4.35 4.32
CA PRO A 56 18.10 -5.58 4.98
C PRO A 56 17.14 -5.26 6.12
N VAL A 57 16.02 -6.00 6.18
CA VAL A 57 15.08 -5.95 7.29
C VAL A 57 15.79 -6.41 8.56
N ASP A 58 15.51 -5.79 9.69
CA ASP A 58 16.07 -6.19 10.97
C ASP A 58 15.61 -7.62 11.32
N PRO A 59 16.48 -8.47 11.88
CA PRO A 59 16.12 -9.85 12.23
C PRO A 59 14.87 -9.92 13.12
N GLY A 60 13.93 -10.78 12.75
CA GLY A 60 12.65 -10.96 13.46
C GLY A 60 11.60 -9.87 13.17
N ARG A 61 11.85 -9.00 12.19
CA ARG A 61 10.90 -7.96 11.74
C ARG A 61 10.40 -8.19 10.32
N GLU A 62 10.61 -9.37 9.80
CA GLU A 62 10.02 -9.84 8.55
C GLU A 62 8.50 -9.86 8.66
N HIS A 63 7.82 -9.78 7.53
CA HIS A 63 6.36 -9.87 7.54
C HIS A 63 5.90 -11.22 8.13
N PRO A 64 5.15 -11.21 9.24
CA PRO A 64 4.59 -12.45 9.79
C PRO A 64 3.59 -13.06 8.80
N GLY A 65 3.45 -14.38 8.76
CA GLY A 65 2.55 -15.07 7.83
C GLY A 65 1.11 -14.58 7.90
N ARG A 66 0.63 -14.18 9.09
CA ARG A 66 -0.69 -13.55 9.24
C ARG A 66 -0.82 -12.28 8.38
N LEU A 67 0.21 -11.43 8.31
CA LEU A 67 0.18 -10.20 7.49
C LEU A 67 0.16 -10.56 6.00
N LEU A 68 0.89 -11.59 5.60
CA LEU A 68 0.90 -12.07 4.22
C LEU A 68 -0.50 -12.56 3.78
N ARG A 69 -1.22 -13.27 4.68
CA ARG A 69 -2.63 -13.65 4.42
C ARG A 69 -3.56 -12.43 4.30
N ILE A 70 -3.30 -11.35 5.03
CA ILE A 70 -4.07 -10.11 4.91
C ILE A 70 -3.81 -9.46 3.53
N PHE A 71 -2.58 -9.49 3.02
CA PHE A 71 -2.28 -9.00 1.68
C PHE A 71 -2.97 -9.85 0.60
N GLU A 72 -2.91 -11.16 0.72
CA GLU A 72 -3.59 -12.09 -0.20
C GLU A 72 -5.11 -11.89 -0.21
N ARG A 73 -5.74 -11.69 0.96
CA ARG A 73 -7.15 -11.31 1.06
C ARG A 73 -7.44 -9.99 0.32
N GLY A 74 -6.51 -9.03 0.34
CA GLY A 74 -6.62 -7.79 -0.43
C GLY A 74 -6.78 -8.05 -1.92
N HIS A 75 -5.94 -8.91 -2.49
CA HIS A 75 -6.01 -9.29 -3.91
C HIS A 75 -7.31 -10.03 -4.26
N LEU A 76 -7.73 -10.98 -3.43
CA LEU A 76 -9.02 -11.68 -3.63
C LEU A 76 -10.22 -10.71 -3.59
N SER A 77 -10.17 -9.73 -2.70
CA SER A 77 -11.20 -8.69 -2.62
C SER A 77 -11.21 -7.78 -3.86
N GLU A 78 -10.05 -7.44 -4.39
CA GLU A 78 -9.91 -6.66 -5.62
C GLU A 78 -10.49 -7.40 -6.82
N GLU A 79 -10.15 -8.69 -7.00
CA GLU A 79 -10.70 -9.53 -8.06
C GLU A 79 -12.23 -9.61 -7.99
N SER A 80 -12.79 -9.75 -6.79
CA SER A 80 -14.23 -9.77 -6.58
C SER A 80 -14.88 -8.43 -6.94
N MET A 81 -14.28 -7.31 -6.51
CA MET A 81 -14.78 -5.96 -6.83
C MET A 81 -14.74 -5.68 -8.33
N ILE A 82 -13.71 -6.11 -9.05
CA ILE A 82 -13.64 -6.00 -10.52
C ILE A 82 -14.85 -6.68 -11.16
N GLN A 83 -15.19 -7.88 -10.73
CA GLN A 83 -16.33 -8.63 -11.25
C GLN A 83 -17.66 -7.92 -10.93
N TRP A 84 -17.85 -7.46 -9.69
CA TRP A 84 -19.08 -6.76 -9.27
C TRP A 84 -19.26 -5.43 -9.98
N MET A 85 -18.19 -4.65 -10.15
CA MET A 85 -18.23 -3.39 -10.90
C MET A 85 -18.64 -3.63 -12.37
N ARG A 86 -18.07 -4.65 -13.02
CA ARG A 86 -18.44 -5.02 -14.38
C ARG A 86 -19.89 -5.52 -14.48
N GLN A 87 -20.36 -6.31 -13.53
CA GLN A 87 -21.76 -6.75 -13.44
C GLN A 87 -22.73 -5.57 -13.20
N ALA A 88 -22.27 -4.53 -12.50
CA ALA A 88 -23.03 -3.30 -12.30
C ALA A 88 -23.03 -2.36 -13.53
N GLY A 89 -22.39 -2.76 -14.64
CA GLY A 89 -22.39 -2.03 -15.90
C GLY A 89 -21.23 -1.05 -16.09
N PHE A 90 -20.22 -1.06 -15.21
CA PHE A 90 -19.00 -0.26 -15.42
C PHE A 90 -18.07 -0.93 -16.44
N ASP A 91 -17.60 -0.18 -17.45
CA ASP A 91 -16.50 -0.61 -18.33
C ASP A 91 -15.18 -0.40 -17.59
N LEU A 92 -14.90 -1.30 -16.64
CA LEU A 92 -13.68 -1.29 -15.84
C LEU A 92 -12.58 -2.10 -16.55
N ARG A 93 -11.50 -1.43 -16.89
CA ARG A 93 -10.31 -2.01 -17.51
C ARG A 93 -9.18 -2.07 -16.50
N THR A 94 -8.60 -3.24 -16.32
CA THR A 94 -7.50 -3.51 -15.37
C THR A 94 -6.16 -3.69 -16.06
N THR A 95 -6.19 -3.93 -17.38
CA THR A 95 -5.00 -4.12 -18.21
C THR A 95 -5.12 -3.32 -19.51
N LYS A 96 -3.96 -2.95 -20.04
CA LYS A 96 -3.81 -2.38 -21.38
C LYS A 96 -4.13 -3.45 -22.45
N PRO A 97 -4.32 -3.06 -23.73
CA PRO A 97 -4.55 -4.00 -24.82
C PRO A 97 -3.46 -5.08 -24.99
N ASN A 98 -2.24 -4.79 -24.56
CA ASN A 98 -1.10 -5.73 -24.58
C ASN A 98 -1.07 -6.70 -23.40
N GLY A 99 -2.07 -6.64 -22.48
CA GLY A 99 -2.17 -7.49 -21.29
C GLY A 99 -1.40 -6.97 -20.07
N GLU A 100 -0.62 -5.89 -20.19
CA GLU A 100 0.07 -5.28 -19.07
C GLU A 100 -0.89 -4.53 -18.14
N GLN A 101 -0.66 -4.58 -16.83
CA GLN A 101 -1.38 -3.75 -15.88
C GLN A 101 -1.16 -2.26 -16.17
N PHE A 102 -2.20 -1.44 -15.96
CA PHE A 102 -2.03 0.00 -16.03
C PHE A 102 -1.08 0.49 -14.94
N GLY A 103 -0.18 1.38 -15.32
CA GLY A 103 0.78 1.95 -14.39
C GLY A 103 1.67 2.96 -15.10
N PHE A 104 2.55 3.57 -14.32
CA PHE A 104 3.55 4.51 -14.79
C PHE A 104 4.93 4.17 -14.24
N ALA A 105 5.94 4.67 -14.92
CA ALA A 105 7.32 4.72 -14.46
C ALA A 105 7.87 6.13 -14.73
N ALA A 106 8.49 6.72 -13.72
CA ALA A 106 9.08 8.06 -13.76
C ALA A 106 10.47 8.05 -13.13
N LEU A 107 11.22 9.15 -13.27
CA LEU A 107 12.57 9.29 -12.74
C LEU A 107 13.49 8.12 -13.18
N ASP A 108 13.53 7.87 -14.47
CA ASP A 108 14.29 6.77 -15.09
C ASP A 108 13.91 5.38 -14.53
N GLY A 109 12.61 5.17 -14.27
CA GLY A 109 12.08 3.93 -13.73
C GLY A 109 12.28 3.74 -12.22
N ARG A 110 12.78 4.76 -11.53
CA ARG A 110 13.08 4.70 -10.08
C ARG A 110 11.86 5.01 -9.20
N LEU A 111 10.83 5.62 -9.77
CA LEU A 111 9.49 5.77 -9.19
C LEU A 111 8.50 5.05 -10.09
N ALA A 112 7.70 4.14 -9.57
CA ALA A 112 6.68 3.48 -10.35
C ALA A 112 5.44 3.16 -9.50
N GLY A 113 4.30 3.00 -10.19
CA GLY A 113 3.04 2.62 -9.57
C GLY A 113 2.15 1.89 -10.56
N HIS A 114 1.32 1.00 -10.05
CA HIS A 114 0.30 0.28 -10.78
C HIS A 114 -1.05 0.59 -10.13
N ILE A 115 -2.05 0.81 -10.95
CA ILE A 115 -3.42 1.09 -10.51
C ILE A 115 -4.28 -0.17 -10.61
N ASP A 116 -5.34 -0.21 -9.84
CA ASP A 116 -6.27 -1.34 -9.88
C ASP A 116 -7.12 -1.30 -11.16
N GLY A 117 -7.39 -0.10 -11.72
CA GLY A 117 -8.03 0.00 -13.01
C GLY A 117 -8.40 1.42 -13.45
N VAL A 118 -8.92 1.50 -14.67
CA VAL A 118 -9.53 2.69 -15.27
C VAL A 118 -10.95 2.35 -15.67
N ILE A 119 -11.92 3.15 -15.22
CA ILE A 119 -13.31 3.05 -15.65
C ILE A 119 -13.48 4.01 -16.83
N VAL A 120 -13.76 3.46 -18.02
CA VAL A 120 -13.85 4.24 -19.26
C VAL A 120 -15.28 4.55 -19.69
N GLY A 121 -16.27 3.95 -19.01
CA GLY A 121 -17.69 4.14 -19.25
C GLY A 121 -18.54 3.40 -18.23
N GLY A 122 -19.86 3.59 -18.25
CA GLY A 122 -20.76 2.88 -17.34
C GLY A 122 -22.03 3.65 -17.03
N PRO A 123 -22.63 3.42 -15.85
CA PRO A 123 -23.90 4.05 -15.44
C PRO A 123 -23.85 5.58 -15.48
N ASP A 124 -25.00 6.19 -15.74
CA ASP A 124 -25.18 7.64 -15.66
C ASP A 124 -24.89 8.17 -14.24
N GLY A 125 -24.48 9.45 -14.16
CA GLY A 125 -24.17 10.11 -12.89
C GLY A 125 -22.69 10.08 -12.50
N PHE A 126 -21.88 9.33 -13.21
CA PHE A 126 -20.41 9.33 -13.06
C PHE A 126 -19.74 10.00 -14.26
N LYS A 127 -18.51 10.46 -14.07
CA LYS A 127 -17.69 11.04 -15.14
C LYS A 127 -16.56 10.07 -15.52
N TYR A 128 -16.29 9.97 -16.82
CA TYR A 128 -15.30 9.05 -17.38
C TYR A 128 -14.36 9.75 -18.36
N PRO A 129 -13.11 9.29 -18.55
CA PRO A 129 -12.49 8.18 -17.80
C PRO A 129 -12.21 8.57 -16.35
N ALA A 130 -12.23 7.59 -15.44
CA ALA A 130 -11.91 7.78 -14.03
C ALA A 130 -10.93 6.71 -13.53
N LEU A 131 -9.95 7.12 -12.73
CA LEU A 131 -9.12 6.19 -11.97
C LEU A 131 -10.00 5.39 -11.03
N TRP A 132 -9.75 4.10 -10.90
CA TRP A 132 -10.35 3.24 -9.88
C TRP A 132 -9.28 2.65 -8.98
N GLU A 133 -9.51 2.74 -7.68
CA GLU A 133 -8.66 2.17 -6.63
C GLU A 133 -9.51 1.47 -5.59
N ASN A 134 -9.13 0.24 -5.21
CA ASN A 134 -9.88 -0.57 -4.25
C ASN A 134 -9.04 -0.95 -3.03
N LYS A 135 -9.69 -1.04 -1.87
CA LYS A 135 -9.06 -1.53 -0.65
C LYS A 135 -9.96 -2.52 0.08
N CYS A 136 -9.32 -3.48 0.78
CA CYS A 136 -10.01 -4.37 1.71
C CYS A 136 -9.59 -4.04 3.14
N LEU A 137 -10.54 -3.60 3.96
CA LEU A 137 -10.29 -3.07 5.29
C LEU A 137 -11.04 -3.90 6.35
N GLY A 138 -10.39 -4.20 7.47
CA GLY A 138 -11.11 -4.75 8.64
C GLY A 138 -12.11 -3.73 9.20
N SER A 139 -13.16 -4.19 9.86
CA SER A 139 -14.33 -3.39 10.30
C SER A 139 -13.99 -2.10 11.03
N LYS A 140 -12.97 -2.10 11.92
CA LYS A 140 -12.57 -0.87 12.62
C LYS A 140 -12.04 0.19 11.66
N SER A 141 -11.18 -0.21 10.73
CA SER A 141 -10.54 0.67 9.74
C SER A 141 -11.55 1.16 8.69
N TRP A 142 -12.51 0.29 8.33
CA TRP A 142 -13.58 0.60 7.39
C TRP A 142 -14.56 1.62 7.97
N ARG A 143 -15.03 1.43 9.22
CA ARG A 143 -15.89 2.40 9.92
C ARG A 143 -15.23 3.77 10.12
N ASP A 144 -13.92 3.78 10.37
CA ASP A 144 -13.16 5.04 10.44
C ASP A 144 -13.14 5.76 9.08
N LEU A 145 -12.95 5.00 7.98
CA LEU A 145 -13.03 5.53 6.62
C LEU A 145 -14.44 6.09 6.31
N GLU A 146 -15.48 5.34 6.60
CA GLU A 146 -16.86 5.77 6.39
C GLU A 146 -17.19 7.09 7.11
N LYS A 147 -16.75 7.19 8.37
CA LYS A 147 -16.98 8.38 9.21
C LYS A 147 -16.15 9.59 8.77
N ASN A 148 -14.87 9.41 8.52
CA ASN A 148 -13.90 10.51 8.39
C ASN A 148 -13.48 10.78 6.95
N LYS A 149 -13.93 9.98 5.98
CA LYS A 149 -13.58 10.05 4.56
C LYS A 149 -12.10 9.73 4.29
N LEU A 150 -11.75 9.53 3.01
CA LEU A 150 -10.44 9.03 2.58
C LEU A 150 -9.30 9.94 3.04
N ALA A 151 -9.42 11.23 2.79
CA ALA A 151 -8.33 12.19 3.04
C ALA A 151 -7.90 12.24 4.51
N ILE A 152 -8.84 12.10 5.44
CA ILE A 152 -8.58 12.16 6.89
C ILE A 152 -8.25 10.77 7.44
N SER A 153 -9.07 9.78 7.10
CA SER A 153 -8.94 8.43 7.64
C SER A 153 -7.74 7.67 7.10
N LYS A 154 -7.44 7.85 5.80
CA LYS A 154 -6.41 7.08 5.08
C LYS A 154 -5.54 7.99 4.19
N PRO A 155 -4.78 8.93 4.78
CA PRO A 155 -3.98 9.89 4.01
C PRO A 155 -2.97 9.21 3.06
N ILE A 156 -2.50 8.01 3.39
CA ILE A 156 -1.61 7.22 2.52
C ILE A 156 -2.33 6.81 1.23
N TYR A 157 -3.56 6.33 1.33
CA TYR A 157 -4.35 5.95 0.16
C TYR A 157 -4.81 7.18 -0.64
N HIS A 158 -5.14 8.28 0.06
CA HIS A 158 -5.44 9.55 -0.62
C HIS A 158 -4.25 10.03 -1.45
N ALA A 159 -3.05 10.04 -0.87
CA ALA A 159 -1.82 10.38 -1.57
C ALA A 159 -1.55 9.45 -2.78
N GLN A 160 -1.82 8.16 -2.63
CA GLN A 160 -1.69 7.18 -3.71
C GLN A 160 -2.63 7.50 -4.87
N VAL A 161 -3.93 7.70 -4.59
CA VAL A 161 -4.96 8.00 -5.61
C VAL A 161 -4.60 9.27 -6.37
N VAL A 162 -4.29 10.35 -5.66
CA VAL A 162 -3.97 11.64 -6.25
C VAL A 162 -2.69 11.59 -7.10
N LEU A 163 -1.67 10.88 -6.64
CA LEU A 163 -0.43 10.71 -7.40
C LEU A 163 -0.69 9.90 -8.67
N TYR A 164 -1.52 8.87 -8.61
CA TYR A 164 -1.89 8.08 -9.78
C TYR A 164 -2.71 8.87 -10.78
N GLN A 165 -3.65 9.72 -10.33
CA GLN A 165 -4.37 10.64 -11.20
C GLN A 165 -3.40 11.56 -11.96
N ALA A 166 -2.36 12.08 -11.29
CA ALA A 166 -1.36 12.95 -11.92
C ALA A 166 -0.53 12.22 -12.98
N TYR A 167 0.11 11.11 -12.62
CA TYR A 167 1.06 10.41 -13.49
C TYR A 167 0.40 9.65 -14.66
N LEU A 168 -0.89 9.35 -14.55
CA LEU A 168 -1.66 8.67 -15.61
C LEU A 168 -2.58 9.64 -16.39
N GLU A 169 -2.49 10.94 -16.09
CA GLU A 169 -3.31 12.00 -16.73
C GLU A 169 -4.82 11.76 -16.56
N LEU A 170 -5.22 11.13 -15.43
CA LEU A 170 -6.61 10.84 -15.08
C LEU A 170 -7.17 11.85 -14.07
N HIS A 171 -6.79 13.11 -14.17
CA HIS A 171 -7.08 14.17 -13.19
C HIS A 171 -8.28 15.06 -13.55
N GLU A 172 -8.82 14.93 -14.76
CA GLU A 172 -9.98 15.74 -15.20
C GLU A 172 -11.27 15.33 -14.47
N ASN A 173 -11.38 14.05 -14.13
CA ASN A 173 -12.53 13.51 -13.41
C ASN A 173 -12.13 13.00 -12.03
N PRO A 174 -13.03 13.03 -11.04
CA PRO A 174 -12.75 12.43 -9.74
C PRO A 174 -12.42 10.94 -9.89
N ALA A 175 -11.45 10.44 -9.13
CA ALA A 175 -11.22 9.02 -9.00
C ALA A 175 -12.38 8.35 -8.25
N ILE A 176 -12.68 7.11 -8.59
CA ILE A 176 -13.65 6.28 -7.85
C ILE A 176 -12.86 5.38 -6.91
N PHE A 177 -12.87 5.74 -5.63
CA PHE A 177 -12.27 4.93 -4.57
C PHE A 177 -13.32 4.01 -3.96
N THR A 178 -13.01 2.72 -3.87
CA THR A 178 -13.87 1.73 -3.21
C THR A 178 -13.15 1.05 -2.05
N ALA A 179 -13.88 0.65 -1.02
CA ALA A 179 -13.33 -0.17 0.06
C ALA A 179 -14.34 -1.22 0.50
N VAL A 180 -13.91 -2.48 0.55
CA VAL A 180 -14.71 -3.59 1.06
C VAL A 180 -14.39 -3.81 2.52
N ASN A 181 -15.41 -3.93 3.36
CA ASN A 181 -15.29 -4.40 4.73
C ASN A 181 -15.01 -5.91 4.74
N ALA A 182 -13.85 -6.29 5.22
CA ALA A 182 -13.40 -7.68 5.21
C ALA A 182 -14.23 -8.64 6.08
N ASP A 183 -15.05 -8.10 6.97
CA ASP A 183 -15.83 -8.88 7.94
C ASP A 183 -17.33 -8.93 7.55
N SER A 184 -17.89 -7.78 7.08
CA SER A 184 -19.32 -7.67 6.75
C SER A 184 -19.61 -7.66 5.25
N MET A 185 -18.59 -7.49 4.40
CA MET A 185 -18.71 -7.34 2.94
C MET A 185 -19.42 -6.05 2.49
N GLU A 186 -19.67 -5.10 3.39
CA GLU A 186 -20.17 -3.78 3.04
C GLU A 186 -19.18 -3.03 2.17
N ILE A 187 -19.70 -2.27 1.20
CA ILE A 187 -18.90 -1.51 0.23
C ILE A 187 -19.05 -0.02 0.54
N TYR A 188 -17.93 0.63 0.73
CA TYR A 188 -17.80 2.07 0.76
C TYR A 188 -17.33 2.59 -0.60
N THR A 189 -17.89 3.71 -1.05
CA THR A 189 -17.46 4.39 -2.28
C THR A 189 -17.32 5.89 -2.03
N GLU A 190 -16.24 6.48 -2.56
CA GLU A 190 -15.98 7.92 -2.50
C GLU A 190 -15.44 8.43 -3.85
N LEU A 191 -15.97 9.56 -4.31
CA LEU A 191 -15.41 10.29 -5.44
C LEU A 191 -14.29 11.20 -4.91
N VAL A 192 -13.07 10.94 -5.35
CA VAL A 192 -11.87 11.64 -4.89
C VAL A 192 -11.44 12.66 -5.94
N PRO A 193 -11.67 13.96 -5.72
CA PRO A 193 -11.21 14.99 -6.63
C PRO A 193 -9.67 15.05 -6.64
N PHE A 194 -9.12 15.49 -7.76
CA PHE A 194 -7.68 15.67 -7.90
C PHE A 194 -7.18 16.83 -7.01
N ASP A 195 -6.14 16.57 -6.23
CA ASP A 195 -5.40 17.55 -5.43
C ASP A 195 -3.99 17.75 -6.01
N ALA A 196 -3.83 18.74 -6.88
CA ALA A 196 -2.57 19.04 -7.54
C ALA A 196 -1.44 19.37 -6.53
N ALA A 197 -1.77 20.04 -5.43
CA ALA A 197 -0.79 20.39 -4.41
C ALA A 197 -0.27 19.16 -3.66
N LEU A 198 -1.16 18.21 -3.35
CA LEU A 198 -0.76 16.93 -2.75
C LEU A 198 0.05 16.08 -3.73
N ALA A 199 -0.35 16.01 -5.02
CA ALA A 199 0.40 15.31 -6.05
C ALA A 199 1.82 15.84 -6.17
N GLN A 200 1.99 17.17 -6.22
CA GLN A 200 3.31 17.80 -6.27
C GLN A 200 4.14 17.47 -5.04
N ARG A 201 3.59 17.62 -3.83
CA ARG A 201 4.31 17.27 -2.58
C ARG A 201 4.79 15.81 -2.58
N MET A 202 3.99 14.87 -3.10
CA MET A 202 4.37 13.46 -3.16
C MET A 202 5.44 13.21 -4.22
N SER A 203 5.39 13.90 -5.34
CA SER A 203 6.42 13.86 -6.38
C SER A 203 7.76 14.43 -5.88
N ASP A 204 7.74 15.58 -5.24
CA ASP A 204 8.93 16.20 -4.63
C ASP A 204 9.53 15.30 -3.55
N ARG A 205 8.67 14.65 -2.77
CA ARG A 205 9.08 13.69 -1.75
C ARG A 205 9.77 12.47 -2.36
N ALA A 206 9.26 11.94 -3.47
CA ALA A 206 9.91 10.84 -4.18
C ALA A 206 11.31 11.24 -4.64
N LEU A 207 11.42 12.41 -5.28
CA LEU A 207 12.71 12.95 -5.72
C LEU A 207 13.68 13.13 -4.56
N LYS A 208 13.23 13.68 -3.44
CA LYS A 208 14.04 13.85 -2.22
C LYS A 208 14.57 12.52 -1.70
N VAL A 209 13.72 11.50 -1.57
CA VAL A 209 14.11 10.16 -1.10
C VAL A 209 15.15 9.54 -2.02
N ILE A 210 14.93 9.62 -3.31
CA ILE A 210 15.82 9.07 -4.34
C ILE A 210 17.17 9.79 -4.31
N SER A 211 17.18 11.13 -4.36
CA SER A 211 18.43 11.92 -4.40
C SER A 211 19.25 11.77 -3.12
N ALA A 212 18.61 11.76 -1.94
CA ALA A 212 19.31 11.53 -0.68
C ALA A 212 19.92 10.12 -0.61
N THR A 213 19.24 9.12 -1.18
CA THR A 213 19.76 7.76 -1.23
C THR A 213 20.99 7.68 -2.14
N ASP A 214 20.98 8.33 -3.29
CA ASP A 214 22.13 8.38 -4.21
C ASP A 214 23.32 9.10 -3.60
N ALA A 215 23.07 10.17 -2.85
CA ALA A 215 24.10 10.93 -2.15
C ALA A 215 24.64 10.20 -0.92
N GLY A 216 24.07 9.08 -0.51
CA GLY A 216 24.40 8.40 0.74
C GLY A 216 23.99 9.18 1.99
N GLU A 217 23.13 10.18 1.85
CA GLU A 217 22.61 10.98 2.94
C GLU A 217 21.43 10.28 3.63
N LEU A 218 21.44 10.26 4.96
CA LEU A 218 20.36 9.63 5.72
C LEU A 218 19.28 10.64 6.08
N LEU A 219 18.08 10.47 5.53
CA LEU A 219 16.93 11.32 5.80
C LEU A 219 16.51 11.32 7.27
N ALA A 220 15.85 12.39 7.71
CA ALA A 220 15.38 12.51 9.08
C ALA A 220 14.33 11.44 9.45
N ARG A 221 14.28 11.07 10.73
CA ARG A 221 13.18 10.26 11.28
C ARG A 221 11.92 11.13 11.36
N ALA A 222 10.75 10.51 11.19
CA ALA A 222 9.48 11.19 11.44
C ALA A 222 9.22 11.41 12.95
N TYR A 223 9.79 10.55 13.79
CA TYR A 223 9.55 10.53 15.24
C TYR A 223 10.85 10.58 16.00
N GLN A 224 10.80 11.19 17.22
CA GLN A 224 11.95 11.30 18.13
C GLN A 224 11.96 10.17 19.18
N ASP A 225 10.91 9.38 19.24
CA ASP A 225 10.73 8.31 20.21
C ASP A 225 10.66 6.95 19.52
N PRO A 226 11.59 5.99 19.83
CA PRO A 226 11.56 4.64 19.28
C PRO A 226 10.33 3.84 19.69
N THR A 227 9.64 4.23 20.76
CA THR A 227 8.42 3.57 21.26
C THR A 227 7.16 4.02 20.54
N HIS A 228 7.24 5.05 19.66
CA HIS A 228 6.13 5.43 18.80
C HIS A 228 5.63 4.23 18.00
N PHE A 229 4.31 4.08 17.86
CA PHE A 229 3.72 2.86 17.28
C PHE A 229 4.24 2.55 15.87
N GLU A 230 4.44 3.57 15.01
CA GLU A 230 5.00 3.35 13.66
C GLU A 230 6.46 2.88 13.73
N CYS A 231 7.26 3.38 14.69
CA CYS A 231 8.62 2.91 14.89
C CYS A 231 8.65 1.46 15.35
N ARG A 232 7.78 1.07 16.29
CA ARG A 232 7.67 -0.32 16.77
C ARG A 232 7.27 -1.29 15.67
N MET A 233 6.48 -0.85 14.70
CA MET A 233 6.04 -1.65 13.55
C MET A 233 7.00 -1.58 12.36
N CYS A 234 8.05 -0.75 12.43
CA CYS A 234 8.97 -0.54 11.34
C CYS A 234 9.95 -1.71 11.19
N SER A 235 10.11 -2.20 9.96
CA SER A 235 11.04 -3.29 9.61
C SER A 235 12.52 -2.94 9.85
N TRP A 236 12.85 -1.67 10.03
CA TRP A 236 14.21 -1.15 10.22
C TRP A 236 14.37 -0.39 11.54
N GLN A 237 13.59 -0.71 12.57
CA GLN A 237 13.63 0.00 13.85
C GLN A 237 15.03 -0.05 14.48
N ASP A 238 15.59 -1.26 14.60
CA ASP A 238 16.87 -1.47 15.26
C ASP A 238 17.99 -0.77 14.50
N ARG A 239 18.07 -0.95 13.18
CA ARG A 239 19.00 -0.23 12.31
C ARG A 239 18.87 1.28 12.45
N CYS A 240 17.65 1.79 12.45
CA CYS A 240 17.37 3.21 12.53
C CYS A 240 17.84 3.83 13.85
N TRP A 241 17.75 3.12 14.97
CA TRP A 241 18.03 3.65 16.30
C TRP A 241 19.41 3.29 16.85
N ARG A 242 20.06 2.20 16.38
CA ARG A 242 21.44 1.86 16.77
C ARG A 242 22.47 2.87 16.27
N GLN A 243 22.27 3.48 15.11
CA GLN A 243 23.19 4.48 14.52
C GLN A 243 23.39 5.75 15.38
N ILE A 244 22.64 5.93 16.48
CA ILE A 244 22.86 7.04 17.43
C ILE A 244 23.97 6.68 18.43
N ASN A 245 24.17 5.40 18.73
CA ASN A 245 25.09 4.97 19.80
C ASN A 245 26.55 4.84 19.33
N ASP A 246 26.77 4.77 18.00
CA ASP A 246 28.12 4.61 17.42
C ASP A 246 28.81 5.94 17.09
N GLY A 247 28.14 7.07 17.39
CA GLY A 247 28.61 8.43 17.07
C GLY A 247 28.97 9.30 18.29
N ARG A 248 29.39 8.70 19.42
CA ARG A 248 29.97 9.42 20.56
C ARG A 248 31.34 8.88 20.91
#